data_eefa4e3b2d786358cd23862b97bac45c
#
_entry.id   eefa4e3b2d786358cd23862b97bac45c
#
_cell.length_a   1.000
_cell.length_b   1.000
_cell.length_c   1.000
_cell.angle_alpha   90.00
_cell.angle_beta   90.00
_cell.angle_gamma   90.00
#
_symmetry.space_group_name_H-M   'P 1'
#
loop_
_entity.id
_entity.type
_entity.pdbx_description
1 polymer ?
#
loop_
_entity_poly.entity_id
_entity_poly.type
_entity_poly.pdbx_seq_one_letter_code
_entity_poly.pdbx_strand_id
1 'polypeptide(L)'
;SMKGLLDFHRAHGKVGTIMVTRVEEPAKYGKSVVLSHETGLIDRFVEHGRTYHGNWINAGVYIFSPSIFERIALRPTSMEREVLPELAADDQLYSRQLDGFWMNVKKPREWIEGNALYLSHLRTERPAALLAAGGGDGGDGGSSSGGGSGGAPALGASSAVEGNVLMDASATVGDDCLIGPDVTIGPNCVIGSGVRLAHCVLLEGVKVGAHACVFDSILGWRATVGEWTRVEGVSVLGEDVHLGSEVCLNGALILPHKKLDTSVTTPQIIM
;
A
#
# COMPACT_ATOMS: atom_id res chain seq x y z
N SER A 1 12.38 -10.44 7.14
CA SER A 1 12.92 -9.61 8.24
C SER A 1 14.24 -8.96 7.81
N MET A 2 14.38 -7.63 8.01
CA MET A 2 15.63 -6.87 7.68
C MET A 2 16.85 -7.42 8.41
N LYS A 3 16.70 -7.83 9.67
CA LYS A 3 17.78 -8.47 10.43
C LYS A 3 18.28 -9.75 9.71
N GLY A 4 17.37 -10.62 9.31
CA GLY A 4 17.74 -11.83 8.59
C GLY A 4 18.41 -11.57 7.24
N LEU A 5 18.07 -10.48 6.53
CA LEU A 5 18.74 -10.08 5.30
C LEU A 5 20.18 -9.62 5.59
N LEU A 6 20.38 -8.86 6.67
CA LEU A 6 21.70 -8.41 7.11
C LEU A 6 22.60 -9.59 7.55
N ASP A 7 22.04 -10.52 8.32
CA ASP A 7 22.77 -11.72 8.76
C ASP A 7 23.20 -12.59 7.56
N PHE A 8 22.33 -12.75 6.57
CA PHE A 8 22.66 -13.43 5.32
C PHE A 8 23.75 -12.71 4.54
N HIS A 9 23.67 -11.39 4.41
CA HIS A 9 24.70 -10.59 3.73
C HIS A 9 26.07 -10.74 4.40
N ARG A 10 26.13 -10.69 5.71
CA ARG A 10 27.36 -10.87 6.48
C ARG A 10 27.93 -12.29 6.33
N ALA A 11 27.05 -13.29 6.25
CA ALA A 11 27.48 -14.69 6.18
C ALA A 11 28.21 -15.05 4.88
N HIS A 12 27.77 -14.52 3.73
CA HIS A 12 28.45 -14.78 2.46
C HIS A 12 29.66 -13.85 2.19
N GLY A 13 29.75 -12.69 2.88
CA GLY A 13 30.90 -11.78 2.83
C GLY A 13 31.18 -11.13 1.47
N LYS A 14 30.23 -11.14 0.54
CA LYS A 14 30.37 -10.54 -0.79
C LYS A 14 29.85 -9.09 -0.80
N VAL A 15 30.01 -8.41 -1.93
CA VAL A 15 29.71 -6.97 -2.06
C VAL A 15 28.24 -6.68 -1.95
N GLY A 16 27.37 -7.50 -2.53
CA GLY A 16 25.94 -7.20 -2.61
C GLY A 16 25.00 -8.35 -2.28
N THR A 17 23.87 -8.00 -1.69
CA THR A 17 22.70 -8.86 -1.56
C THR A 17 21.48 -8.10 -2.06
N ILE A 18 20.69 -8.71 -2.93
CA ILE A 18 19.39 -8.16 -3.34
C ILE A 18 18.26 -9.09 -2.91
N MET A 19 17.13 -8.51 -2.57
CA MET A 19 15.91 -9.31 -2.42
C MET A 19 15.28 -9.56 -3.78
N VAL A 20 14.84 -10.81 -3.98
CA VAL A 20 14.12 -11.24 -5.18
C VAL A 20 12.76 -11.76 -4.82
N THR A 21 11.80 -11.60 -5.71
CA THR A 21 10.44 -12.12 -5.55
C THR A 21 9.97 -12.78 -6.84
N ARG A 22 9.00 -13.68 -6.72
CA ARG A 22 8.34 -14.28 -7.88
C ARG A 22 7.12 -13.48 -8.27
N VAL A 23 6.92 -13.32 -9.56
CA VAL A 23 5.74 -12.66 -10.14
C VAL A 23 5.18 -13.51 -11.28
N GLU A 24 3.88 -13.39 -11.52
CA GLU A 24 3.23 -14.13 -12.61
C GLU A 24 3.65 -13.59 -13.99
N GLU A 25 3.73 -12.27 -14.13
CA GLU A 25 4.07 -11.58 -15.37
C GLU A 25 5.37 -10.76 -15.23
N PRO A 26 6.54 -11.40 -15.30
CA PRO A 26 7.82 -10.72 -15.09
C PRO A 26 8.10 -9.61 -16.12
N ALA A 27 7.51 -9.70 -17.31
CA ALA A 27 7.66 -8.70 -18.37
C ALA A 27 7.22 -7.28 -17.96
N LYS A 28 6.31 -7.16 -17.00
CA LYS A 28 5.86 -5.87 -16.43
C LYS A 28 6.93 -5.16 -15.60
N TYR A 29 7.98 -5.89 -15.18
CA TYR A 29 8.97 -5.41 -14.19
C TYR A 29 10.38 -5.24 -14.76
N GLY A 30 10.53 -5.24 -16.08
CA GLY A 30 11.78 -4.95 -16.77
C GLY A 30 12.67 -6.15 -16.98
N LYS A 31 13.49 -6.57 -16.00
CA LYS A 31 14.43 -7.69 -16.14
C LYS A 31 14.13 -8.83 -15.20
N SER A 32 14.25 -10.06 -15.69
CA SER A 32 14.31 -11.26 -14.83
C SER A 32 15.69 -11.44 -14.23
N VAL A 33 15.72 -12.02 -13.05
CA VAL A 33 16.96 -12.42 -12.35
C VAL A 33 17.14 -13.93 -12.55
N VAL A 34 18.28 -14.30 -13.10
CA VAL A 34 18.72 -15.71 -13.17
C VAL A 34 19.64 -15.95 -11.98
N LEU A 35 19.32 -16.94 -11.16
CA LEU A 35 20.02 -17.22 -9.92
C LEU A 35 20.19 -18.73 -9.71
N SER A 36 21.23 -19.09 -8.97
CA SER A 36 21.43 -20.44 -8.45
C SER A 36 20.52 -20.67 -7.24
N HIS A 37 19.62 -21.64 -7.31
CA HIS A 37 18.75 -21.99 -6.19
C HIS A 37 19.48 -22.65 -5.01
N GLU A 38 20.66 -23.23 -5.26
CA GLU A 38 21.45 -23.88 -4.22
C GLU A 38 22.24 -22.87 -3.38
N THR A 39 22.85 -21.89 -4.04
CA THR A 39 23.75 -20.93 -3.38
C THR A 39 23.11 -19.56 -3.15
N GLY A 40 22.11 -19.20 -3.93
CA GLY A 40 21.53 -17.85 -3.98
C GLY A 40 22.37 -16.85 -4.79
N LEU A 41 23.47 -17.30 -5.41
CA LEU A 41 24.30 -16.46 -6.28
C LEU A 41 23.51 -16.02 -7.51
N ILE A 42 23.61 -14.76 -7.89
CA ILE A 42 22.99 -14.25 -9.11
C ILE A 42 23.95 -14.44 -10.26
N ASP A 43 23.49 -15.17 -11.29
CA ASP A 43 24.24 -15.40 -12.51
C ASP A 43 24.17 -14.17 -13.43
N ARG A 44 22.96 -13.70 -13.71
CA ARG A 44 22.76 -12.55 -14.59
C ARG A 44 21.35 -11.96 -14.52
N PHE A 45 21.22 -10.77 -15.08
CA PHE A 45 19.95 -10.10 -15.36
C PHE A 45 19.59 -10.24 -16.84
N VAL A 46 18.36 -10.64 -17.15
CA VAL A 46 17.92 -10.88 -18.52
C VAL A 46 16.72 -9.98 -18.85
N GLU A 47 16.84 -9.22 -19.94
CA GLU A 47 15.73 -8.46 -20.47
C GLU A 47 14.66 -9.39 -21.06
N HIS A 48 13.40 -9.01 -20.90
CA HIS A 48 12.30 -9.79 -21.45
C HIS A 48 12.29 -9.71 -22.98
N GLY A 49 12.42 -10.88 -23.62
CA GLY A 49 12.36 -11.07 -25.05
C GLY A 49 11.40 -12.21 -25.42
N ARG A 50 11.69 -12.90 -26.53
CA ARG A 50 10.92 -14.05 -26.99
C ARG A 50 11.13 -15.32 -26.15
N THR A 51 12.17 -15.35 -25.32
CA THR A 51 12.55 -16.52 -24.50
C THR A 51 12.22 -16.26 -23.04
N TYR A 52 11.56 -17.21 -22.40
CA TYR A 52 11.26 -17.16 -20.97
C TYR A 52 12.53 -17.55 -20.17
N HIS A 53 12.92 -16.69 -19.23
CA HIS A 53 14.08 -16.88 -18.35
C HIS A 53 13.74 -17.03 -16.87
N GLY A 54 12.51 -17.35 -16.57
CA GLY A 54 12.04 -17.47 -15.19
C GLY A 54 11.19 -16.27 -14.75
N ASN A 55 10.65 -16.39 -13.56
CA ASN A 55 9.72 -15.42 -12.98
C ASN A 55 10.26 -14.71 -11.72
N TRP A 56 11.56 -14.82 -11.49
CA TRP A 56 12.24 -14.04 -10.46
C TRP A 56 12.55 -12.64 -10.94
N ILE A 57 12.19 -11.66 -10.12
CA ILE A 57 12.50 -10.26 -10.37
C ILE A 57 13.20 -9.63 -9.16
N ASN A 58 13.89 -8.53 -9.40
CA ASN A 58 14.45 -7.68 -8.36
C ASN A 58 13.33 -6.98 -7.58
N ALA A 59 13.27 -7.20 -6.27
CA ALA A 59 12.27 -6.60 -5.40
C ALA A 59 12.60 -5.15 -4.98
N GLY A 60 13.77 -4.62 -5.38
CA GLY A 60 14.16 -3.24 -5.08
C GLY A 60 14.70 -3.00 -3.67
N VAL A 61 15.08 -4.05 -2.96
CA VAL A 61 15.68 -3.96 -1.62
C VAL A 61 17.09 -4.55 -1.67
N TYR A 62 18.05 -3.75 -1.20
CA TYR A 62 19.49 -4.07 -1.32
C TYR A 62 20.22 -3.91 0.00
N ILE A 63 21.28 -4.72 0.19
CA ILE A 63 22.34 -4.45 1.15
C ILE A 63 23.66 -4.55 0.41
N PHE A 64 24.53 -3.58 0.62
CA PHE A 64 25.87 -3.56 0.05
C PHE A 64 26.92 -3.36 1.15
N SER A 65 28.07 -4.00 0.97
CA SER A 65 29.28 -3.68 1.70
C SER A 65 29.85 -2.33 1.24
N PRO A 66 30.58 -1.58 2.06
CA PRO A 66 31.15 -0.28 1.67
C PRO A 66 32.02 -0.30 0.41
N SER A 67 32.61 -1.45 0.06
CA SER A 67 33.36 -1.65 -1.19
C SER A 67 32.52 -1.43 -2.46
N ILE A 68 31.18 -1.32 -2.36
CA ILE A 68 30.33 -0.94 -3.49
C ILE A 68 30.74 0.41 -4.10
N PHE A 69 31.25 1.34 -3.30
CA PHE A 69 31.68 2.66 -3.78
C PHE A 69 32.85 2.58 -4.76
N GLU A 70 33.65 1.53 -4.73
CA GLU A 70 34.73 1.28 -5.68
C GLU A 70 34.18 0.89 -7.07
N ARG A 71 32.93 0.43 -7.13
CA ARG A 71 32.22 0.02 -8.36
C ARG A 71 31.35 1.14 -8.97
N ILE A 72 31.23 2.27 -8.28
CA ILE A 72 30.39 3.39 -8.73
C ILE A 72 31.29 4.52 -9.22
N ALA A 73 31.30 4.74 -10.53
CA ALA A 73 32.06 5.85 -11.11
C ALA A 73 31.48 7.21 -10.68
N LEU A 74 32.36 8.25 -10.62
CA LEU A 74 31.94 9.65 -10.31
C LEU A 74 31.27 10.32 -11.52
N ARG A 75 30.19 9.70 -12.00
CA ARG A 75 29.32 10.15 -13.08
C ARG A 75 27.90 9.61 -12.82
N PRO A 76 26.87 10.10 -13.51
CA PRO A 76 25.55 9.45 -13.46
C PRO A 76 25.68 7.96 -13.80
N THR A 77 25.42 7.09 -12.83
CA THR A 77 25.61 5.64 -12.94
C THR A 77 24.31 4.93 -12.53
N SER A 78 23.86 3.99 -13.35
CA SER A 78 22.65 3.22 -13.09
C SER A 78 22.98 1.95 -12.29
N MET A 79 22.39 1.81 -11.09
CA MET A 79 22.51 0.58 -10.31
C MET A 79 22.05 -0.64 -11.11
N GLU A 80 20.90 -0.58 -11.74
CA GLU A 80 20.27 -1.73 -12.41
C GLU A 80 20.89 -2.06 -13.78
N ARG A 81 21.46 -1.06 -14.47
CA ARG A 81 22.00 -1.26 -15.84
C ARG A 81 23.50 -1.51 -15.85
N GLU A 82 24.22 -1.01 -14.85
CA GLU A 82 25.67 -1.03 -14.80
C GLU A 82 26.17 -1.83 -13.59
N VAL A 83 25.92 -1.35 -12.37
CA VAL A 83 26.54 -1.87 -11.16
C VAL A 83 26.10 -3.31 -10.82
N LEU A 84 24.79 -3.58 -10.80
CA LEU A 84 24.30 -4.92 -10.46
C LEU A 84 24.73 -6.00 -11.49
N PRO A 85 24.72 -5.74 -12.82
CA PRO A 85 25.23 -6.69 -13.80
C PRO A 85 26.72 -6.98 -13.64
N GLU A 86 27.56 -5.96 -13.35
CA GLU A 86 28.98 -6.16 -13.08
C GLU A 86 29.22 -7.02 -11.82
N LEU A 87 28.49 -6.72 -10.74
CA LEU A 87 28.58 -7.52 -9.51
C LEU A 87 28.15 -8.98 -9.73
N ALA A 88 27.15 -9.22 -10.57
CA ALA A 88 26.72 -10.56 -10.93
C ALA A 88 27.81 -11.29 -11.74
N ALA A 89 28.40 -10.62 -12.75
CA ALA A 89 29.47 -11.19 -13.58
C ALA A 89 30.73 -11.54 -12.78
N ASP A 90 30.99 -10.82 -11.69
CA ASP A 90 32.16 -11.05 -10.79
C ASP A 90 31.82 -11.97 -9.61
N ASP A 91 30.69 -12.65 -9.57
CA ASP A 91 30.21 -13.47 -8.46
C ASP A 91 30.18 -12.75 -7.11
N GLN A 92 29.87 -11.44 -7.13
CA GLN A 92 29.80 -10.58 -5.95
C GLN A 92 28.38 -10.24 -5.52
N LEU A 93 27.36 -10.82 -6.17
CA LEU A 93 25.94 -10.48 -5.93
C LEU A 93 25.13 -11.73 -5.57
N TYR A 94 24.57 -11.72 -4.38
CA TYR A 94 23.69 -12.78 -3.89
C TYR A 94 22.24 -12.33 -3.86
N SER A 95 21.36 -13.29 -3.99
CA SER A 95 19.91 -13.08 -3.85
C SER A 95 19.39 -13.71 -2.57
N ARG A 96 18.40 -13.07 -1.99
CA ARG A 96 17.56 -13.66 -0.95
C ARG A 96 16.10 -13.50 -1.35
N GLN A 97 15.35 -14.59 -1.25
CA GLN A 97 13.92 -14.55 -1.52
C GLN A 97 13.21 -13.67 -0.47
N LEU A 98 12.31 -12.82 -0.94
CA LEU A 98 11.39 -12.07 -0.10
C LEU A 98 10.25 -13.00 0.33
N ASP A 99 10.05 -13.09 1.64
CA ASP A 99 8.94 -13.81 2.23
C ASP A 99 7.71 -12.88 2.35
N GLY A 100 6.53 -13.40 2.08
CA GLY A 100 5.28 -12.66 2.13
C GLY A 100 4.90 -12.01 0.81
N PHE A 101 4.13 -10.92 0.87
CA PHE A 101 3.67 -10.20 -0.32
C PHE A 101 4.66 -9.12 -0.77
N TRP A 102 4.61 -8.81 -2.04
CA TRP A 102 5.37 -7.72 -2.65
C TRP A 102 4.54 -7.04 -3.73
N MET A 103 4.67 -5.74 -3.81
CA MET A 103 4.06 -4.95 -4.86
C MET A 103 4.90 -3.71 -5.18
N ASN A 104 4.99 -3.39 -6.46
CA ASN A 104 5.62 -2.15 -6.92
C ASN A 104 4.56 -1.06 -7.01
N VAL A 105 4.66 -0.03 -6.16
CA VAL A 105 3.68 1.04 -6.07
C VAL A 105 4.19 2.28 -6.81
N LYS A 106 3.66 2.55 -7.99
CA LYS A 106 3.99 3.73 -8.82
C LYS A 106 2.77 4.57 -9.18
N LYS A 107 1.58 4.00 -9.08
CA LYS A 107 0.31 4.63 -9.49
C LYS A 107 -0.71 4.51 -8.36
N PRO A 108 -1.70 5.42 -8.31
CA PRO A 108 -2.76 5.36 -7.28
C PRO A 108 -3.49 4.02 -7.19
N ARG A 109 -3.81 3.39 -8.32
CA ARG A 109 -4.43 2.05 -8.36
C ARG A 109 -3.56 1.01 -7.64
N GLU A 110 -2.27 1.01 -7.92
CA GLU A 110 -1.32 0.07 -7.30
C GLU A 110 -1.21 0.30 -5.78
N TRP A 111 -1.40 1.54 -5.29
CA TRP A 111 -1.50 1.80 -3.85
C TRP A 111 -2.74 1.13 -3.24
N ILE A 112 -3.90 1.27 -3.87
CA ILE A 112 -5.16 0.67 -3.39
C ILE A 112 -5.03 -0.86 -3.36
N GLU A 113 -4.50 -1.45 -4.42
CA GLU A 113 -4.22 -2.90 -4.51
C GLU A 113 -3.18 -3.33 -3.46
N GLY A 114 -2.12 -2.54 -3.25
CA GLY A 114 -1.10 -2.77 -2.22
C GLY A 114 -1.67 -2.69 -0.80
N ASN A 115 -2.61 -1.77 -0.56
CA ASN A 115 -3.34 -1.69 0.70
C ASN A 115 -4.14 -2.98 0.95
N ALA A 116 -4.85 -3.48 -0.04
CA ALA A 116 -5.61 -4.74 0.08
C ALA A 116 -4.69 -5.94 0.39
N LEU A 117 -3.54 -6.03 -0.27
CA LEU A 117 -2.51 -7.05 0.03
C LEU A 117 -1.98 -6.93 1.46
N TYR A 118 -1.69 -5.71 1.92
CA TYR A 118 -1.23 -5.46 3.29
C TYR A 118 -2.28 -5.84 4.32
N LEU A 119 -3.54 -5.48 4.11
CA LEU A 119 -4.64 -5.84 5.00
C LEU A 119 -4.88 -7.35 5.05
N SER A 120 -4.77 -8.03 3.90
CA SER A 120 -4.81 -9.50 3.84
C SER A 120 -3.68 -10.15 4.63
N HIS A 121 -2.47 -9.60 4.54
CA HIS A 121 -1.34 -10.05 5.34
C HIS A 121 -1.57 -9.81 6.84
N LEU A 122 -2.09 -8.65 7.22
CA LEU A 122 -2.46 -8.36 8.62
C LEU A 122 -3.51 -9.35 9.15
N ARG A 123 -4.47 -9.77 8.34
CA ARG A 123 -5.47 -10.77 8.74
C ARG A 123 -4.82 -12.10 9.14
N THR A 124 -3.75 -12.48 8.47
CA THR A 124 -3.02 -13.71 8.78
C THR A 124 -2.08 -13.54 9.98
N GLU A 125 -1.31 -12.47 10.01
CA GLU A 125 -0.24 -12.28 11.00
C GLU A 125 -0.71 -11.63 12.31
N ARG A 126 -1.65 -10.69 12.22
CA ARG A 126 -2.16 -9.91 13.35
C ARG A 126 -3.65 -9.58 13.17
N PRO A 127 -4.54 -10.59 13.20
CA PRO A 127 -5.97 -10.36 12.97
C PRO A 127 -6.60 -9.36 13.95
N ALA A 128 -6.09 -9.27 15.17
CA ALA A 128 -6.56 -8.30 16.18
C ALA A 128 -6.27 -6.84 15.83
N ALA A 129 -5.46 -6.56 14.80
CA ALA A 129 -5.23 -5.21 14.29
C ALA A 129 -6.37 -4.72 13.38
N LEU A 130 -7.19 -5.63 12.87
CA LEU A 130 -8.32 -5.33 12.01
C LEU A 130 -9.62 -5.30 12.80
N LEU A 131 -10.58 -4.49 12.36
CA LEU A 131 -11.94 -4.54 12.89
C LEU A 131 -12.57 -5.92 12.63
N ALA A 132 -13.35 -6.41 13.60
CA ALA A 132 -14.13 -7.63 13.42
C ALA A 132 -15.20 -7.40 12.35
N ALA A 133 -15.30 -8.33 11.39
CA ALA A 133 -16.38 -8.33 10.43
C ALA A 133 -17.71 -8.64 11.14
N GLY A 134 -18.74 -7.85 10.88
CA GLY A 134 -20.07 -7.98 11.47
C GLY A 134 -20.78 -6.64 11.59
N GLY A 135 -22.07 -6.68 11.78
CA GLY A 135 -22.89 -5.51 12.13
C GLY A 135 -22.93 -5.34 13.65
N GLY A 136 -23.04 -4.14 14.11
CA GLY A 136 -23.32 -3.82 15.51
C GLY A 136 -24.75 -4.29 15.87
N ASP A 137 -24.87 -5.57 16.24
CA ASP A 137 -26.09 -6.05 16.88
C ASP A 137 -26.06 -5.56 18.33
N GLY A 138 -27.05 -4.79 18.74
CA GLY A 138 -27.17 -4.19 20.06
C GLY A 138 -27.28 -5.24 21.18
N GLY A 139 -26.18 -5.86 21.53
CA GLY A 139 -26.03 -6.89 22.55
C GLY A 139 -24.92 -6.56 23.53
N ASP A 140 -25.36 -6.17 24.68
CA ASP A 140 -24.76 -6.09 26.02
C ASP A 140 -23.26 -6.41 26.19
N GLY A 141 -22.57 -5.47 26.85
CA GLY A 141 -21.18 -5.40 27.22
C GLY A 141 -20.45 -6.68 27.60
N GLY A 142 -19.65 -7.16 26.70
CA GLY A 142 -18.59 -8.15 26.91
C GLY A 142 -17.22 -7.50 26.84
N SER A 143 -16.69 -7.03 27.99
CA SER A 143 -15.36 -6.48 28.17
C SER A 143 -14.30 -7.56 27.91
N SER A 144 -13.64 -7.54 26.75
CA SER A 144 -12.40 -8.30 26.54
C SER A 144 -11.20 -7.39 26.77
N SER A 145 -10.60 -7.55 27.94
CA SER A 145 -9.35 -6.90 28.33
C SER A 145 -8.16 -7.46 27.52
N GLY A 146 -7.77 -6.75 26.48
CA GLY A 146 -6.48 -6.93 25.80
C GLY A 146 -5.66 -5.66 25.95
N GLY A 147 -4.56 -5.74 26.74
CA GLY A 147 -3.74 -4.61 27.13
C GLY A 147 -3.02 -3.92 25.96
N GLY A 148 -3.52 -2.81 25.55
CA GLY A 148 -2.89 -1.78 24.74
C GLY A 148 -3.55 -0.45 25.10
N SER A 149 -2.78 0.60 25.35
CA SER A 149 -3.26 1.92 25.79
C SER A 149 -3.91 2.73 24.65
N GLY A 150 -4.89 2.18 23.97
CA GLY A 150 -5.72 2.86 22.99
C GLY A 150 -7.14 2.32 23.12
N GLY A 151 -8.13 3.19 23.29
CA GLY A 151 -9.53 2.79 23.31
C GLY A 151 -9.89 2.07 22.00
N ALA A 152 -10.94 1.23 22.03
CA ALA A 152 -11.49 0.66 20.81
C ALA A 152 -12.01 1.79 19.90
N PRO A 153 -11.86 1.70 18.57
CA PRO A 153 -12.38 2.71 17.65
C PRO A 153 -13.90 2.84 17.78
N ALA A 154 -14.39 4.06 17.72
CA ALA A 154 -15.82 4.36 17.88
C ALA A 154 -16.56 4.06 16.57
N LEU A 155 -17.33 2.99 16.55
CA LEU A 155 -18.22 2.61 15.45
C LEU A 155 -19.65 2.90 15.86
N GLY A 156 -20.41 3.62 15.03
CA GLY A 156 -21.80 3.98 15.28
C GLY A 156 -22.75 2.77 15.24
N ALA A 157 -23.93 2.96 15.82
CA ALA A 157 -24.96 1.95 15.83
C ALA A 157 -25.38 1.55 14.40
N SER A 158 -25.80 0.29 14.22
CA SER A 158 -26.22 -0.27 12.92
C SER A 158 -25.16 -0.20 11.81
N SER A 159 -23.90 0.16 12.13
CA SER A 159 -22.82 0.17 11.17
C SER A 159 -22.22 -1.23 11.02
N ALA A 160 -21.93 -1.60 9.76
CA ALA A 160 -21.41 -2.91 9.40
C ALA A 160 -19.98 -2.82 8.86
N VAL A 161 -19.18 -3.82 9.19
CA VAL A 161 -17.80 -3.98 8.69
C VAL A 161 -17.70 -5.22 7.83
N GLU A 162 -17.23 -5.09 6.61
CA GLU A 162 -17.03 -6.19 5.67
C GLU A 162 -15.55 -6.34 5.31
N GLY A 163 -15.09 -7.59 5.20
CA GLY A 163 -13.72 -7.90 4.77
C GLY A 163 -12.64 -7.34 5.71
N ASN A 164 -11.57 -6.82 5.14
CA ASN A 164 -10.43 -6.31 5.87
C ASN A 164 -10.56 -4.80 6.10
N VAL A 165 -10.64 -4.37 7.34
CA VAL A 165 -10.70 -2.94 7.70
C VAL A 165 -9.69 -2.66 8.80
N LEU A 166 -8.77 -1.75 8.53
CA LEU A 166 -7.84 -1.19 9.50
C LEU A 166 -8.33 0.21 9.88
N MET A 167 -8.57 0.45 11.16
CA MET A 167 -9.05 1.73 11.65
C MET A 167 -8.25 2.17 12.88
N ASP A 168 -7.79 3.40 12.86
CA ASP A 168 -7.11 3.99 14.02
C ASP A 168 -8.09 4.22 15.18
N ALA A 169 -7.62 4.05 16.41
CA ALA A 169 -8.43 4.17 17.62
C ALA A 169 -9.01 5.58 17.84
N SER A 170 -8.39 6.61 17.27
CA SER A 170 -8.85 8.01 17.35
C SER A 170 -9.90 8.36 16.30
N ALA A 171 -10.15 7.49 15.32
CA ALA A 171 -11.15 7.72 14.29
C ALA A 171 -12.56 7.41 14.80
N THR A 172 -13.54 8.12 14.26
CA THR A 172 -14.97 7.97 14.63
C THR A 172 -15.82 7.70 13.40
N VAL A 173 -16.77 6.79 13.52
CA VAL A 173 -17.72 6.43 12.45
C VAL A 173 -19.14 6.62 12.99
N GLY A 174 -19.96 7.34 12.24
CA GLY A 174 -21.39 7.55 12.55
C GLY A 174 -22.22 6.29 12.35
N ASP A 175 -23.52 6.42 12.52
CA ASP A 175 -24.49 5.33 12.41
C ASP A 175 -24.75 4.90 10.95
N ASP A 176 -25.28 3.69 10.76
CA ASP A 176 -25.75 3.16 9.48
C ASP A 176 -24.68 3.14 8.36
N CYS A 177 -23.41 3.07 8.71
CA CYS A 177 -22.32 3.00 7.76
C CYS A 177 -22.05 1.57 7.28
N LEU A 178 -21.54 1.45 6.05
CA LEU A 178 -20.97 0.20 5.53
C LEU A 178 -19.49 0.42 5.19
N ILE A 179 -18.59 -0.21 5.93
CA ILE A 179 -17.15 -0.02 5.83
C ILE A 179 -16.49 -1.31 5.37
N GLY A 180 -15.84 -1.26 4.23
CA GLY A 180 -15.15 -2.40 3.65
C GLY A 180 -15.74 -2.88 2.32
N PRO A 181 -15.06 -3.83 1.65
CA PRO A 181 -13.78 -4.43 2.04
C PRO A 181 -12.57 -3.52 1.76
N ASP A 182 -11.42 -3.91 2.34
CA ASP A 182 -10.09 -3.35 2.06
C ASP A 182 -9.99 -1.84 2.29
N VAL A 183 -10.45 -1.39 3.46
CA VAL A 183 -10.45 0.01 3.88
C VAL A 183 -9.41 0.26 4.97
N THR A 184 -8.65 1.35 4.81
CA THR A 184 -7.79 1.88 5.87
C THR A 184 -8.27 3.27 6.27
N ILE A 185 -8.54 3.48 7.57
CA ILE A 185 -8.97 4.75 8.16
C ILE A 185 -7.89 5.20 9.14
N GLY A 186 -7.23 6.31 8.80
CA GLY A 186 -6.14 6.90 9.57
C GLY A 186 -6.58 7.62 10.84
N PRO A 187 -5.60 8.15 11.61
CA PRO A 187 -5.87 8.87 12.85
C PRO A 187 -6.80 10.09 12.65
N ASN A 188 -7.61 10.38 13.67
CA ASN A 188 -8.46 11.57 13.73
C ASN A 188 -9.44 11.72 12.54
N CYS A 189 -9.74 10.64 11.82
CA CYS A 189 -10.76 10.65 10.80
C CYS A 189 -12.16 10.72 11.40
N VAL A 190 -13.04 11.45 10.74
CA VAL A 190 -14.45 11.59 11.14
C VAL A 190 -15.34 11.18 9.97
N ILE A 191 -16.09 10.11 10.14
CA ILE A 191 -16.99 9.56 9.12
C ILE A 191 -18.42 9.81 9.58
N GLY A 192 -19.20 10.54 8.78
CA GLY A 192 -20.61 10.83 9.03
C GLY A 192 -21.50 9.58 8.91
N SER A 193 -22.76 9.74 9.29
CA SER A 193 -23.73 8.62 9.22
C SER A 193 -24.09 8.26 7.78
N GLY A 194 -24.45 7.00 7.54
CA GLY A 194 -24.89 6.49 6.25
C GLY A 194 -23.79 6.38 5.18
N VAL A 195 -22.52 6.56 5.55
CA VAL A 195 -21.39 6.53 4.61
C VAL A 195 -21.09 5.11 4.12
N ARG A 196 -20.65 5.00 2.88
CA ARG A 196 -20.18 3.77 2.26
C ARG A 196 -18.71 3.90 1.84
N LEU A 197 -17.82 3.04 2.39
CA LEU A 197 -16.41 2.99 2.05
C LEU A 197 -16.04 1.61 1.54
N ALA A 198 -15.33 1.52 0.42
CA ALA A 198 -14.75 0.26 -0.06
C ALA A 198 -13.47 0.51 -0.87
N HIS A 199 -12.48 -0.38 -0.73
CA HIS A 199 -11.20 -0.33 -1.45
C HIS A 199 -10.57 1.06 -1.41
N CYS A 200 -10.54 1.71 -0.24
CA CYS A 200 -10.08 3.08 -0.12
C CYS A 200 -9.15 3.30 1.08
N VAL A 201 -8.37 4.36 0.97
CA VAL A 201 -7.44 4.78 2.02
C VAL A 201 -7.75 6.21 2.42
N LEU A 202 -8.04 6.42 3.69
CA LEU A 202 -8.26 7.72 4.30
C LEU A 202 -7.05 8.03 5.19
N LEU A 203 -6.30 9.07 4.86
CA LEU A 203 -5.17 9.51 5.66
C LEU A 203 -5.63 10.31 6.88
N GLU A 204 -4.69 10.73 7.73
CA GLU A 204 -4.99 11.40 8.98
C GLU A 204 -5.86 12.65 8.79
N GLY A 205 -6.87 12.82 9.65
CA GLY A 205 -7.73 13.99 9.73
C GLY A 205 -8.76 14.13 8.62
N VAL A 206 -8.97 13.10 7.80
CA VAL A 206 -10.00 13.10 6.76
C VAL A 206 -11.40 13.18 7.39
N LYS A 207 -12.26 13.99 6.79
CA LYS A 207 -13.68 14.11 7.16
C LYS A 207 -14.56 13.72 5.98
N VAL A 208 -15.48 12.79 6.21
CA VAL A 208 -16.46 12.34 5.22
C VAL A 208 -17.84 12.69 5.72
N GLY A 209 -18.57 13.52 4.97
CA GLY A 209 -19.93 13.95 5.29
C GLY A 209 -20.95 12.80 5.19
N ALA A 210 -22.11 13.00 5.82
CA ALA A 210 -23.15 11.99 5.86
C ALA A 210 -23.59 11.55 4.46
N HIS A 211 -23.94 10.27 4.32
CA HIS A 211 -24.42 9.64 3.09
C HIS A 211 -23.46 9.70 1.90
N ALA A 212 -22.21 10.09 2.10
CA ALA A 212 -21.21 10.07 1.05
C ALA A 212 -20.73 8.62 0.75
N CYS A 213 -20.23 8.43 -0.47
CA CYS A 213 -19.68 7.16 -0.92
C CYS A 213 -18.24 7.37 -1.41
N VAL A 214 -17.29 6.55 -0.93
CA VAL A 214 -15.90 6.57 -1.37
C VAL A 214 -15.47 5.16 -1.76
N PHE A 215 -15.18 4.98 -3.04
CA PHE A 215 -14.77 3.71 -3.62
C PHE A 215 -13.49 3.85 -4.42
N ASP A 216 -12.62 2.82 -4.38
CA ASP A 216 -11.40 2.75 -5.17
C ASP A 216 -10.61 4.08 -5.16
N SER A 217 -10.42 4.71 -4.00
CA SER A 217 -9.92 6.08 -3.95
C SER A 217 -9.00 6.33 -2.75
N ILE A 218 -8.19 7.37 -2.85
CA ILE A 218 -7.25 7.79 -1.81
C ILE A 218 -7.60 9.21 -1.38
N LEU A 219 -7.87 9.40 -0.09
CA LEU A 219 -8.12 10.70 0.50
C LEU A 219 -6.90 11.15 1.30
N GLY A 220 -6.27 12.23 0.86
CA GLY A 220 -5.07 12.83 1.46
C GLY A 220 -5.35 13.45 2.83
N TRP A 221 -4.29 13.83 3.53
CA TRP A 221 -4.35 14.41 4.86
C TRP A 221 -5.33 15.58 4.94
N ARG A 222 -6.20 15.58 5.94
CA ARG A 222 -7.18 16.63 6.23
C ARG A 222 -8.17 16.94 5.09
N ALA A 223 -8.24 16.06 4.08
CA ALA A 223 -9.24 16.22 3.03
C ALA A 223 -10.67 16.13 3.60
N THR A 224 -11.59 16.86 3.02
CA THR A 224 -13.01 16.84 3.39
C THR A 224 -13.88 16.49 2.20
N VAL A 225 -14.83 15.60 2.42
CA VAL A 225 -15.83 15.18 1.44
C VAL A 225 -17.18 15.61 1.99
N GLY A 226 -17.94 16.41 1.22
CA GLY A 226 -19.26 16.89 1.61
C GLY A 226 -20.32 15.79 1.66
N GLU A 227 -21.48 16.11 2.18
CA GLU A 227 -22.61 15.19 2.25
C GLU A 227 -23.09 14.78 0.86
N TRP A 228 -23.59 13.54 0.73
CA TRP A 228 -24.11 12.98 -0.52
C TRP A 228 -23.10 12.99 -1.69
N THR A 229 -21.84 13.20 -1.40
CA THR A 229 -20.76 13.23 -2.40
C THR A 229 -20.30 11.80 -2.73
N ARG A 230 -20.01 11.57 -4.01
CA ARG A 230 -19.50 10.29 -4.51
C ARG A 230 -18.09 10.45 -5.07
N VAL A 231 -17.14 9.66 -4.55
CA VAL A 231 -15.74 9.63 -4.99
C VAL A 231 -15.41 8.22 -5.43
N GLU A 232 -15.03 8.06 -6.70
CA GLU A 232 -14.75 6.74 -7.27
C GLU A 232 -13.75 6.79 -8.44
N GLY A 233 -13.48 5.65 -9.09
CA GLY A 233 -12.71 5.57 -10.33
C GLY A 233 -11.21 5.82 -10.18
N VAL A 234 -10.63 5.46 -9.04
CA VAL A 234 -9.23 5.75 -8.69
C VAL A 234 -8.97 7.25 -8.54
N SER A 235 -9.91 7.93 -7.90
CA SER A 235 -9.73 9.34 -7.56
C SER A 235 -8.73 9.51 -6.42
N VAL A 236 -7.96 10.59 -6.47
CA VAL A 236 -7.01 10.95 -5.41
C VAL A 236 -7.26 12.40 -5.01
N LEU A 237 -7.54 12.61 -3.75
CA LEU A 237 -7.56 13.92 -3.15
C LEU A 237 -6.21 14.19 -2.48
N GLY A 238 -5.55 15.26 -2.87
CA GLY A 238 -4.35 15.74 -2.21
C GLY A 238 -4.64 16.24 -0.79
N GLU A 239 -3.58 16.64 -0.10
CA GLU A 239 -3.70 17.24 1.23
C GLU A 239 -4.62 18.48 1.21
N ASP A 240 -5.49 18.59 2.24
CA ASP A 240 -6.33 19.76 2.45
C ASP A 240 -7.23 20.10 1.24
N VAL A 241 -7.73 19.07 0.57
CA VAL A 241 -8.74 19.21 -0.50
C VAL A 241 -10.12 19.20 0.11
N HIS A 242 -10.97 20.15 -0.30
CA HIS A 242 -12.34 20.28 0.18
C HIS A 242 -13.35 20.06 -0.96
N LEU A 243 -14.14 19.01 -0.86
CA LEU A 243 -15.27 18.77 -1.76
C LEU A 243 -16.56 19.25 -1.12
N GLY A 244 -17.35 19.99 -1.88
CA GLY A 244 -18.71 20.36 -1.52
C GLY A 244 -19.65 19.15 -1.43
N SER A 245 -20.89 19.40 -1.02
CA SER A 245 -21.93 18.37 -1.00
C SER A 245 -22.47 18.09 -2.41
N GLU A 246 -23.01 16.87 -2.61
CA GLU A 246 -23.62 16.42 -3.87
C GLU A 246 -22.68 16.44 -5.09
N VAL A 247 -21.37 16.38 -4.85
CA VAL A 247 -20.34 16.34 -5.90
C VAL A 247 -20.06 14.87 -6.30
N CYS A 248 -19.86 14.63 -7.59
CA CYS A 248 -19.41 13.34 -8.11
C CYS A 248 -18.01 13.45 -8.71
N LEU A 249 -17.06 12.65 -8.21
CA LEU A 249 -15.72 12.52 -8.77
C LEU A 249 -15.52 11.11 -9.32
N ASN A 250 -15.03 11.03 -10.57
CA ASN A 250 -14.69 9.76 -11.21
C ASN A 250 -13.32 9.88 -11.89
N GLY A 251 -12.29 9.29 -11.27
CA GLY A 251 -10.92 9.28 -11.79
C GLY A 251 -10.20 10.62 -11.69
N ALA A 252 -10.62 11.52 -10.81
CA ALA A 252 -10.01 12.84 -10.66
C ALA A 252 -8.77 12.78 -9.75
N LEU A 253 -7.67 13.38 -10.19
CA LEU A 253 -6.48 13.62 -9.38
C LEU A 253 -6.44 15.09 -8.98
N ILE A 254 -6.75 15.38 -7.73
CA ILE A 254 -6.87 16.76 -7.23
C ILE A 254 -5.63 17.09 -6.42
N LEU A 255 -4.89 18.11 -6.87
CA LEU A 255 -3.70 18.59 -6.17
C LEU A 255 -4.04 19.24 -4.82
N PRO A 256 -3.08 19.34 -3.88
CA PRO A 256 -3.34 19.87 -2.54
C PRO A 256 -3.96 21.28 -2.52
N HIS A 257 -4.67 21.57 -1.42
CA HIS A 257 -5.27 22.88 -1.09
C HIS A 257 -6.27 23.39 -2.11
N LYS A 258 -7.10 22.49 -2.65
CA LYS A 258 -8.16 22.83 -3.61
C LYS A 258 -9.54 22.71 -2.98
N LYS A 259 -10.46 23.58 -3.44
CA LYS A 259 -11.88 23.49 -3.14
C LYS A 259 -12.65 23.24 -4.43
N LEU A 260 -13.52 22.22 -4.43
CA LEU A 260 -14.37 21.86 -5.55
C LEU A 260 -15.82 21.77 -5.08
N ASP A 261 -16.68 22.54 -5.74
CA ASP A 261 -18.13 22.52 -5.52
C ASP A 261 -18.87 22.03 -6.80
N THR A 262 -18.11 21.48 -7.78
CA THR A 262 -18.65 20.97 -9.05
C THR A 262 -18.15 19.56 -9.33
N SER A 263 -18.99 18.74 -9.96
CA SER A 263 -18.65 17.35 -10.31
C SER A 263 -17.61 17.25 -11.41
N VAL A 264 -16.75 16.23 -11.29
CA VAL A 264 -15.71 15.86 -12.26
C VAL A 264 -15.92 14.39 -12.63
N THR A 265 -16.62 14.15 -13.73
CA THR A 265 -17.11 12.83 -14.11
C THR A 265 -16.18 12.09 -15.10
N THR A 266 -15.11 12.72 -15.51
CA THR A 266 -14.09 12.13 -16.40
C THR A 266 -12.70 12.26 -15.79
N PRO A 267 -11.80 11.28 -16.00
CA PRO A 267 -10.45 11.33 -15.45
C PRO A 267 -9.69 12.57 -15.90
N GLN A 268 -9.25 13.38 -14.93
CA GLN A 268 -8.43 14.57 -15.18
C GLN A 268 -7.66 14.99 -13.93
N ILE A 269 -6.65 15.84 -14.13
CA ILE A 269 -5.86 16.44 -13.06
C ILE A 269 -6.36 17.84 -12.80
N ILE A 270 -6.70 18.15 -11.55
CA ILE A 270 -7.11 19.49 -11.09
C ILE A 270 -5.92 20.11 -10.36
N MET A 271 -5.37 21.15 -10.99
CA MET A 271 -4.18 21.87 -10.50
C MET A 271 -4.55 23.14 -9.74
#